data_518f66a9acfc0ce80045563222c28d88
#
_entry.id   518f66a9acfc0ce80045563222c28d88
#
_cell.length_a   1.000
_cell.length_b   1.000
_cell.length_c   1.000
_cell.angle_alpha   90.00
_cell.angle_beta   90.00
_cell.angle_gamma   90.00
#
_symmetry.space_group_name_H-M   'P 1'
#
loop_
_entity.id
_entity.type
_entity.pdbx_description
1 polymer ?
#
loop_
_entity_poly.entity_id
_entity_poly.type
_entity_poly.pdbx_seq_one_letter_code
_entity_poly.pdbx_strand_id
1 'polypeptide(L)'
;MLIRLANADDAAKLWRLVEEYVEEQVDLGNPDQRKVLVMAIEYGVRRGEAVVVAEEGDRLVGFVVWVAFPDAAEGEVLGAGTYVTPEFRRQMVSIEMREFAKDYCKERGNKYVSGAVFGENVAGLRAAKRTGAKVKGYLVEWPL
;
A
#
# COMPACT_ATOMS: atom_id res chain seq x y z
N MET A 1 -6.03 -17.47 7.95
CA MET A 1 -5.63 -16.22 7.25
C MET A 1 -5.58 -16.46 5.75
N LEU A 2 -6.34 -15.73 5.01
CA LEU A 2 -6.36 -15.82 3.55
C LEU A 2 -5.80 -14.53 2.95
N ILE A 3 -4.78 -14.65 2.10
CA ILE A 3 -4.22 -13.53 1.34
C ILE A 3 -4.74 -13.66 -0.10
N ARG A 4 -5.38 -12.61 -0.59
CA ARG A 4 -6.00 -12.62 -1.93
C ARG A 4 -6.10 -11.21 -2.52
N LEU A 5 -6.43 -11.14 -3.80
CA LEU A 5 -6.81 -9.87 -4.41
C LEU A 5 -8.16 -9.40 -3.86
N ALA A 6 -8.28 -8.10 -3.71
CA ALA A 6 -9.56 -7.48 -3.37
C ALA A 6 -10.50 -7.49 -4.58
N ASN A 7 -11.78 -7.53 -4.31
CA ASN A 7 -12.83 -7.42 -5.31
C ASN A 7 -13.85 -6.33 -4.91
N ALA A 8 -14.84 -6.08 -5.76
CA ALA A 8 -15.83 -5.03 -5.52
C ALA A 8 -16.64 -5.24 -4.22
N ASP A 9 -16.82 -6.47 -3.79
CA ASP A 9 -17.57 -6.78 -2.57
C ASP A 9 -16.82 -6.42 -1.29
N ASP A 10 -15.52 -6.16 -1.38
CA ASP A 10 -14.68 -5.78 -0.24
C ASP A 10 -14.79 -4.30 0.12
N ALA A 11 -15.45 -3.48 -0.70
CA ALA A 11 -15.39 -2.01 -0.60
C ALA A 11 -15.66 -1.47 0.80
N ALA A 12 -16.76 -1.85 1.44
CA ALA A 12 -17.12 -1.34 2.76
C ALA A 12 -16.08 -1.70 3.84
N LYS A 13 -15.55 -2.92 3.78
CA LYS A 13 -14.52 -3.40 4.72
C LYS A 13 -13.17 -2.71 4.48
N LEU A 14 -12.85 -2.45 3.21
CA LEU A 14 -11.63 -1.72 2.84
C LEU A 14 -11.69 -0.27 3.31
N TRP A 15 -12.84 0.41 3.15
CA TRP A 15 -12.96 1.81 3.58
C TRP A 15 -12.74 1.97 5.08
N ARG A 16 -13.18 1.02 5.88
CA ARG A 16 -12.90 1.02 7.31
C ARG A 16 -11.39 0.94 7.59
N LEU A 17 -10.68 0.05 6.89
CA LEU A 17 -9.23 -0.09 7.04
C LEU A 17 -8.48 1.16 6.55
N VAL A 18 -8.97 1.79 5.49
CA VAL A 18 -8.39 3.05 4.98
C VAL A 18 -8.52 4.15 6.04
N GLU A 19 -9.66 4.28 6.70
CA GLU A 19 -9.85 5.25 7.78
C GLU A 19 -8.88 5.00 8.94
N GLU A 20 -8.74 3.76 9.38
CA GLU A 20 -7.79 3.39 10.43
C GLU A 20 -6.34 3.74 10.04
N TYR A 21 -5.97 3.42 8.81
CA TYR A 21 -4.65 3.72 8.27
C TYR A 21 -4.37 5.22 8.25
N VAL A 22 -5.30 6.01 7.71
CA VAL A 22 -5.12 7.47 7.58
C VAL A 22 -5.03 8.13 8.95
N GLU A 23 -5.88 7.75 9.90
CA GLU A 23 -5.81 8.27 11.27
C GLU A 23 -4.46 7.99 11.91
N GLU A 24 -3.95 6.78 11.77
CA GLU A 24 -2.63 6.41 12.29
C GLU A 24 -1.51 7.23 11.63
N GLN A 25 -1.57 7.41 10.31
CA GLN A 25 -0.55 8.18 9.58
C GLN A 25 -0.57 9.65 9.97
N VAL A 26 -1.73 10.26 10.11
CA VAL A 26 -1.87 11.65 10.52
C VAL A 26 -1.36 11.84 11.96
N ASP A 27 -1.66 10.92 12.85
CA ASP A 27 -1.17 10.94 14.24
C ASP A 27 0.36 10.86 14.31
N LEU A 28 0.99 10.20 13.32
CA LEU A 28 2.44 10.12 13.19
C LEU A 28 3.07 11.33 12.49
N GLY A 29 2.26 12.35 12.13
CA GLY A 29 2.73 13.54 11.44
C GLY A 29 2.80 13.42 9.92
N ASN A 30 2.31 12.35 9.33
CA ASN A 30 2.28 12.19 7.88
C ASN A 30 1.05 12.89 7.28
N PRO A 31 1.13 13.33 6.00
CA PRO A 31 -0.02 13.91 5.31
C PRO A 31 -1.20 12.95 5.22
N ASP A 32 -2.40 13.50 5.16
CA ASP A 32 -3.62 12.74 4.88
C ASP A 32 -3.64 12.30 3.41
N GLN A 33 -3.36 11.03 3.17
CA GLN A 33 -3.30 10.43 1.85
C GLN A 33 -4.61 9.73 1.44
N ARG A 34 -5.71 10.03 2.13
CA ARG A 34 -7.01 9.35 1.91
C ARG A 34 -7.44 9.36 0.45
N LYS A 35 -7.40 10.54 -0.21
CA LYS A 35 -7.82 10.65 -1.62
C LYS A 35 -6.99 9.79 -2.56
N VAL A 36 -5.68 9.84 -2.41
CA VAL A 36 -4.77 9.04 -3.25
C VAL A 36 -5.01 7.56 -3.06
N LEU A 37 -5.15 7.13 -1.81
CA LEU A 37 -5.36 5.72 -1.49
C LEU A 37 -6.71 5.21 -1.99
N VAL A 38 -7.78 5.99 -1.81
CA VAL A 38 -9.11 5.64 -2.33
C VAL A 38 -9.09 5.52 -3.85
N MET A 39 -8.48 6.49 -4.54
CA MET A 39 -8.31 6.45 -6.00
C MET A 39 -7.54 5.21 -6.45
N ALA A 40 -6.44 4.91 -5.79
CA ALA A 40 -5.61 3.77 -6.12
C ALA A 40 -6.35 2.44 -5.93
N ILE A 41 -7.11 2.31 -4.85
CA ILE A 41 -7.92 1.11 -4.60
C ILE A 41 -9.02 0.95 -5.65
N GLU A 42 -9.78 2.00 -5.92
CA GLU A 42 -10.86 1.95 -6.92
C GLU A 42 -10.33 1.61 -8.31
N TYR A 43 -9.29 2.29 -8.74
CA TYR A 43 -8.63 2.02 -10.00
C TYR A 43 -8.08 0.60 -10.05
N GLY A 44 -7.38 0.20 -9.00
CA GLY A 44 -6.71 -1.11 -8.93
C GLY A 44 -7.69 -2.27 -8.94
N VAL A 45 -8.77 -2.19 -8.18
CA VAL A 45 -9.80 -3.23 -8.16
C VAL A 45 -10.45 -3.36 -9.54
N ARG A 46 -10.79 -2.23 -10.16
CA ARG A 46 -11.42 -2.22 -11.49
C ARG A 46 -10.52 -2.77 -12.59
N ARG A 47 -9.21 -2.54 -12.50
CA ARG A 47 -8.22 -2.93 -13.51
C ARG A 47 -7.50 -4.24 -13.21
N GLY A 48 -7.81 -4.90 -12.09
CA GLY A 48 -7.12 -6.12 -11.70
C GLY A 48 -5.66 -5.90 -11.30
N GLU A 49 -5.35 -4.73 -10.74
CA GLU A 49 -4.03 -4.44 -10.20
C GLU A 49 -3.83 -5.09 -8.82
N ALA A 50 -2.65 -4.97 -8.26
CA ALA A 50 -2.31 -5.59 -6.98
C ALA A 50 -2.89 -4.82 -5.77
N VAL A 51 -4.21 -4.87 -5.64
CA VAL A 51 -4.90 -4.52 -4.40
C VAL A 51 -5.09 -5.81 -3.63
N VAL A 52 -4.25 -6.03 -2.62
CA VAL A 52 -4.17 -7.28 -1.88
C VAL A 52 -4.76 -7.08 -0.50
N VAL A 53 -5.55 -8.03 -0.05
CA VAL A 53 -6.15 -8.02 1.29
C VAL A 53 -5.80 -9.27 2.07
N ALA A 54 -5.76 -9.14 3.38
CA ALA A 54 -5.67 -10.24 4.32
C ALA A 54 -7.02 -10.42 5.00
N GLU A 55 -7.58 -11.60 4.92
CA GLU A 55 -8.89 -11.94 5.46
C GLU A 55 -8.75 -12.99 6.57
N GLU A 56 -9.36 -12.69 7.71
CA GLU A 56 -9.47 -13.63 8.83
C GLU A 56 -10.95 -13.78 9.18
N GLY A 57 -11.52 -14.95 8.89
CA GLY A 57 -12.98 -15.15 9.00
C GLY A 57 -13.72 -14.19 8.05
N ASP A 58 -14.65 -13.42 8.57
CA ASP A 58 -15.42 -12.42 7.80
C ASP A 58 -14.80 -11.02 7.81
N ARG A 59 -13.61 -10.89 8.37
CA ARG A 59 -12.99 -9.60 8.63
C ARG A 59 -11.74 -9.40 7.75
N LEU A 60 -11.63 -8.25 7.13
CA LEU A 60 -10.36 -7.81 6.54
C LEU A 60 -9.49 -7.21 7.63
N VAL A 61 -8.24 -7.65 7.71
CA VAL A 61 -7.29 -7.24 8.75
C VAL A 61 -6.04 -6.55 8.20
N GLY A 62 -5.96 -6.40 6.88
CA GLY A 62 -4.85 -5.69 6.26
C GLY A 62 -5.03 -5.52 4.77
N PHE A 63 -4.21 -4.62 4.20
CA PHE A 63 -4.13 -4.42 2.76
C PHE A 63 -2.73 -4.01 2.31
N VAL A 64 -2.45 -4.27 1.05
CA VAL A 64 -1.33 -3.71 0.28
C VAL A 64 -1.90 -3.20 -1.03
N VAL A 65 -1.57 -1.97 -1.40
CA VAL A 65 -2.05 -1.36 -2.64
C VAL A 65 -0.87 -0.96 -3.51
N TRP A 66 -0.66 -1.71 -4.58
CA TRP A 66 0.37 -1.47 -5.59
C TRP A 66 -0.29 -1.39 -6.95
N VAL A 67 -0.25 -0.21 -7.57
CA VAL A 67 -1.04 0.10 -8.77
C VAL A 67 -0.17 0.75 -9.84
N ALA A 68 -0.29 0.30 -11.09
CA ALA A 68 0.30 0.93 -12.25
C ALA A 68 -0.74 1.84 -12.90
N PHE A 69 -0.67 3.14 -12.63
CA PHE A 69 -1.52 4.13 -13.29
C PHE A 69 -1.10 4.32 -14.76
N PRO A 70 -1.98 4.87 -15.63
CA PRO A 70 -1.66 5.02 -17.05
C PRO A 70 -0.42 5.83 -17.37
N ASP A 71 -0.04 6.77 -16.49
CA ASP A 71 1.15 7.62 -16.64
C ASP A 71 2.40 7.06 -15.94
N ALA A 72 2.31 5.83 -15.41
CA ALA A 72 3.46 5.19 -14.79
C ALA A 72 4.60 4.96 -15.78
N ALA A 73 5.84 5.03 -15.30
CA ALA A 73 6.99 4.63 -16.08
C ALA A 73 6.91 3.13 -16.42
N GLU A 74 7.60 2.73 -17.49
CA GLU A 74 7.62 1.33 -17.88
C GLU A 74 8.14 0.44 -16.75
N GLY A 75 7.36 -0.56 -16.40
CA GLY A 75 7.69 -1.50 -15.33
C GLY A 75 7.44 -1.01 -13.92
N GLU A 76 6.96 0.23 -13.76
CA GLU A 76 6.69 0.82 -12.43
C GLU A 76 5.30 0.46 -11.92
N VAL A 77 5.20 0.12 -10.63
CA VAL A 77 3.96 0.22 -9.87
C VAL A 77 4.15 1.20 -8.72
N LEU A 78 3.10 1.94 -8.41
CA LEU A 78 3.08 2.84 -7.26
C LEU A 78 2.62 2.10 -6.02
N GLY A 79 3.44 2.10 -4.98
CA GLY A 79 3.04 1.65 -3.65
C GLY A 79 2.27 2.75 -2.93
N ALA A 80 0.94 2.60 -2.88
CA ALA A 80 0.06 3.63 -2.31
C ALA A 80 -0.18 3.46 -0.82
N GLY A 81 -0.02 2.27 -0.27
CA GLY A 81 -0.17 2.04 1.16
C GLY A 81 -0.09 0.57 1.54
N THR A 82 0.31 0.34 2.78
CA THR A 82 0.31 -0.98 3.43
C THR A 82 -0.18 -0.80 4.86
N TYR A 83 -1.13 -1.63 5.26
CA TYR A 83 -1.69 -1.57 6.59
C TYR A 83 -2.04 -2.96 7.12
N VAL A 84 -1.82 -3.15 8.42
CA VAL A 84 -2.30 -4.32 9.19
C VAL A 84 -2.92 -3.80 10.46
N THR A 85 -4.10 -4.26 10.82
CA THR A 85 -4.74 -3.86 12.08
C THR A 85 -3.83 -4.22 13.26
N PRO A 86 -3.80 -3.41 14.33
CA PRO A 86 -2.87 -3.62 15.45
C PRO A 86 -2.86 -5.04 16.02
N GLU A 87 -4.03 -5.67 16.11
CA GLU A 87 -4.18 -7.04 16.67
C GLU A 87 -3.42 -8.10 15.89
N PHE A 88 -3.19 -7.87 14.59
CA PHE A 88 -2.55 -8.85 13.69
C PHE A 88 -1.13 -8.46 13.30
N ARG A 89 -0.56 -7.43 13.92
CA ARG A 89 0.84 -7.05 13.71
C ARG A 89 1.78 -8.07 14.34
N ARG A 90 3.02 -8.12 13.83
CA ARG A 90 4.07 -9.06 14.27
C ARG A 90 3.72 -10.55 14.05
N GLN A 91 2.82 -10.80 13.09
CA GLN A 91 2.40 -12.16 12.72
C GLN A 91 2.70 -12.45 11.24
N MET A 92 3.64 -11.74 10.63
CA MET A 92 4.06 -11.91 9.23
C MET A 92 3.01 -11.48 8.19
N VAL A 93 1.86 -10.93 8.58
CA VAL A 93 0.75 -10.62 7.66
C VAL A 93 1.19 -9.63 6.57
N SER A 94 1.88 -8.55 6.94
CA SER A 94 2.34 -7.57 5.95
C SER A 94 3.35 -8.16 4.98
N ILE A 95 4.21 -9.03 5.46
CA ILE A 95 5.22 -9.72 4.64
C ILE A 95 4.52 -10.66 3.64
N GLU A 96 3.58 -11.45 4.10
CA GLU A 96 2.82 -12.37 3.23
C GLU A 96 2.03 -11.62 2.16
N MET A 97 1.37 -10.51 2.52
CA MET A 97 0.67 -9.66 1.55
C MET A 97 1.63 -9.06 0.51
N ARG A 98 2.78 -8.58 0.95
CA ARG A 98 3.79 -8.01 0.04
C ARG A 98 4.38 -9.05 -0.90
N GLU A 99 4.66 -10.24 -0.40
CA GLU A 99 5.15 -11.33 -1.26
C GLU A 99 4.10 -11.72 -2.30
N PHE A 100 2.83 -11.80 -1.90
CA PHE A 100 1.73 -12.02 -2.84
C PHE A 100 1.70 -10.93 -3.92
N ALA A 101 1.73 -9.66 -3.51
CA ALA A 101 1.70 -8.52 -4.43
C ALA A 101 2.91 -8.54 -5.37
N LYS A 102 4.09 -8.85 -4.85
CA LYS A 102 5.33 -8.94 -5.61
C LYS A 102 5.26 -10.00 -6.71
N ASP A 103 4.83 -11.19 -6.36
CA ASP A 103 4.69 -12.29 -7.33
C ASP A 103 3.63 -11.94 -8.39
N TYR A 104 2.51 -11.40 -7.96
CA TYR A 104 1.45 -10.95 -8.87
C TYR A 104 1.94 -9.88 -9.85
N CYS A 105 2.65 -8.87 -9.36
CA CYS A 105 3.19 -7.80 -10.21
C CYS A 105 4.25 -8.32 -11.18
N LYS A 106 5.12 -9.23 -10.73
CA LYS A 106 6.13 -9.86 -11.61
C LYS A 106 5.49 -10.62 -12.76
N GLU A 107 4.44 -11.39 -12.48
CA GLU A 107 3.69 -12.13 -13.51
C GLU A 107 3.05 -11.20 -14.54
N ARG A 108 2.72 -9.97 -14.14
CA ARG A 108 2.17 -8.94 -15.02
C ARG A 108 3.24 -8.13 -15.76
N GLY A 109 4.52 -8.45 -15.58
CA GLY A 109 5.63 -7.78 -16.24
C GLY A 109 6.12 -6.51 -15.55
N ASN A 110 5.64 -6.19 -14.35
CA ASN A 110 6.16 -5.07 -13.58
C ASN A 110 7.55 -5.40 -13.03
N LYS A 111 8.39 -4.38 -12.88
CA LYS A 111 9.81 -4.54 -12.54
C LYS A 111 10.19 -3.95 -11.18
N TYR A 112 9.48 -2.90 -10.74
CA TYR A 112 9.79 -2.25 -9.47
C TYR A 112 8.58 -1.52 -8.89
N VAL A 113 8.65 -1.27 -7.59
CA VAL A 113 7.64 -0.52 -6.85
C VAL A 113 8.26 0.80 -6.41
N SER A 114 7.60 1.92 -6.70
CA SER A 114 7.96 3.23 -6.19
C SER A 114 7.00 3.64 -5.09
N GLY A 115 7.51 4.28 -4.06
CA GLY A 115 6.70 4.81 -2.97
C GLY A 115 7.32 6.05 -2.38
N ALA A 116 6.58 6.76 -1.54
CA ALA A 116 7.07 7.92 -0.83
C ALA A 116 7.22 7.62 0.67
N VAL A 117 8.32 8.07 1.24
CA VAL A 117 8.52 8.11 2.69
C VAL A 117 8.77 9.55 3.06
N PHE A 118 7.92 10.12 3.91
CA PHE A 118 8.05 11.52 4.30
C PHE A 118 9.24 11.72 5.23
N GLY A 119 9.92 12.86 5.11
CA GLY A 119 11.23 13.10 5.74
C GLY A 119 11.27 12.92 7.26
N GLU A 120 10.15 13.15 7.95
CA GLU A 120 10.06 12.95 9.39
C GLU A 120 9.84 11.47 9.80
N ASN A 121 9.47 10.62 8.85
CA ASN A 121 9.27 9.19 9.08
C ASN A 121 10.60 8.43 8.97
N VAL A 122 11.48 8.61 9.95
CA VAL A 122 12.81 7.97 9.98
C VAL A 122 12.69 6.45 10.06
N ALA A 123 11.74 5.94 10.83
CA ALA A 123 11.50 4.50 10.95
C ALA A 123 11.05 3.89 9.62
N GLY A 124 10.17 4.57 8.89
CA GLY A 124 9.74 4.14 7.55
C GLY A 124 10.87 4.10 6.55
N LEU A 125 11.76 5.10 6.57
CA LEU A 125 12.92 5.14 5.69
C LEU A 125 13.91 4.00 6.00
N ARG A 126 14.16 3.72 7.28
CA ARG A 126 14.99 2.58 7.69
C ARG A 126 14.42 1.26 7.23
N ALA A 127 13.11 1.07 7.40
CA ALA A 127 12.42 -0.14 6.95
C ALA A 127 12.53 -0.31 5.44
N ALA A 128 12.33 0.75 4.67
CA ALA A 128 12.47 0.73 3.23
C ALA A 128 13.90 0.31 2.81
N LYS A 129 14.92 0.92 3.40
CA LYS A 129 16.32 0.61 3.11
C LYS A 129 16.67 -0.85 3.45
N ARG A 130 16.15 -1.38 4.57
CA ARG A 130 16.38 -2.78 4.95
C ARG A 130 15.80 -3.77 3.95
N THR A 131 14.75 -3.39 3.25
CA THR A 131 14.13 -4.23 2.22
C THR A 131 14.69 -4.01 0.82
N GLY A 132 15.76 -3.24 0.69
CA GLY A 132 16.49 -3.03 -0.56
C GLY A 132 16.08 -1.81 -1.35
N ALA A 133 15.29 -0.92 -0.78
CA ALA A 133 14.90 0.32 -1.45
C ALA A 133 16.06 1.28 -1.60
N LYS A 134 16.05 2.03 -2.71
CA LYS A 134 16.99 3.12 -3.00
C LYS A 134 16.23 4.43 -2.98
N VAL A 135 16.83 5.46 -2.38
CA VAL A 135 16.30 6.83 -2.47
C VAL A 135 16.57 7.35 -3.86
N LYS A 136 15.53 7.71 -4.61
CA LYS A 136 15.64 8.18 -6.01
C LYS A 136 15.50 9.70 -6.13
N GLY A 137 15.05 10.40 -5.08
CA GLY A 137 14.86 11.84 -5.12
C GLY A 137 14.22 12.35 -3.84
N TYR A 138 13.85 13.61 -3.86
CA TYR A 138 13.23 14.28 -2.73
C TYR A 138 11.96 14.98 -3.19
N LEU A 139 10.90 14.85 -2.40
CA LEU A 139 9.69 15.64 -2.56
C LEU A 139 9.91 16.94 -1.81
N VAL A 140 9.74 18.09 -2.47
CA VAL A 140 9.92 19.40 -1.87
C VAL A 140 8.66 20.25 -2.02
N GLU A 141 8.48 21.19 -1.10
CA GLU A 141 7.30 22.03 -1.04
C GLU A 141 7.72 23.48 -0.92
N TRP A 142 7.12 24.35 -1.73
CA TRP A 142 7.33 25.81 -1.64
C TRP A 142 6.05 26.45 -1.14
N PRO A 143 6.07 27.16 -0.01
CA PRO A 143 4.89 27.93 0.40
C PRO A 143 4.60 29.05 -0.61
N LEU A 144 3.33 29.29 -0.86
CA LEU A 144 2.89 30.39 -1.74
C LEU A 144 2.60 31.66 -0.96
#